data_d70ee0dcbb35027ef69f0ca0f419c42e
#
_entry.id   d70ee0dcbb35027ef69f0ca0f419c42e
#
_cell.length_a   1.000
_cell.length_b   1.000
_cell.length_c   1.000
_cell.angle_alpha   90.00
_cell.angle_beta   90.00
_cell.angle_gamma   90.00
#
_symmetry.space_group_name_H-M   'P 1'
#
loop_
_entity.id
_entity.type
_entity.pdbx_description
1 polymer ?
#
loop_
_entity_poly.entity_id
_entity_poly.type
_entity_poly.pdbx_seq_one_letter_code
_entity_poly.pdbx_strand_id
1 'polypeptide(L)'
;MRVLKIELEGTTTSFRYPHFLVGRQPSLPMPPPATIYGHVASALGEYPEPDSFRFAYIFTHQGIVDDFEHTWLVKADRSARGWKYPANISANLSPTVRELFFSPRLTLYLQTPDLETWRRAFLEPRYPVLLGRSQDLASYRSVEVIDLEKRDTGYYEHTLLPWSYRPRVRVGQGVLMPRWINPDNRREVRWARYVVLNSRLFHPNPGQQESISEVITVSGANEVLWVDPTSPVHRERQRILVWHSLLGEESESLEPSAAL
;
A
#
# COMPACT_ATOMS: atom_id res chain seq x y z
N MET A 1 7.01 11.75 18.39
CA MET A 1 7.21 12.15 16.97
C MET A 1 5.85 12.52 16.39
N ARG A 2 5.71 13.75 15.89
CA ARG A 2 4.44 14.19 15.27
C ARG A 2 4.33 13.68 13.84
N VAL A 3 3.15 13.18 13.49
CA VAL A 3 2.85 12.61 12.17
C VAL A 3 1.41 12.94 11.77
N LEU A 4 1.13 12.90 10.47
CA LEU A 4 -0.22 12.96 9.96
C LEU A 4 -0.79 11.53 9.89
N LYS A 5 -1.90 11.29 10.58
CA LYS A 5 -2.67 10.04 10.54
C LYS A 5 -3.90 10.25 9.68
N ILE A 6 -4.09 9.37 8.71
CA ILE A 6 -5.19 9.41 7.75
C ILE A 6 -5.89 8.05 7.79
N GLU A 7 -7.17 8.05 8.08
CA GLU A 7 -8.00 6.85 8.00
C GLU A 7 -8.87 6.93 6.75
N LEU A 8 -8.76 5.91 5.91
CA LEU A 8 -9.46 5.81 4.63
C LEU A 8 -10.23 4.50 4.57
N GLU A 9 -11.42 4.54 3.99
CA GLU A 9 -12.22 3.36 3.69
C GLU A 9 -12.81 3.42 2.28
N GLY A 10 -13.05 2.24 1.71
CA GLY A 10 -13.68 2.08 0.41
C GLY A 10 -14.64 0.89 0.38
N THR A 11 -15.35 0.72 -0.73
CA THR A 11 -16.22 -0.43 -0.94
C THR A 11 -15.42 -1.63 -1.46
N THR A 12 -14.58 -1.40 -2.47
CA THR A 12 -13.72 -2.42 -3.07
C THR A 12 -12.36 -1.83 -3.38
N THR A 13 -11.35 -2.69 -3.52
CA THR A 13 -10.05 -2.31 -4.08
C THR A 13 -9.33 -3.52 -4.66
N SER A 14 -8.39 -3.27 -5.56
CA SER A 14 -7.48 -4.29 -6.09
C SER A 14 -6.14 -3.65 -6.43
N PHE A 15 -5.06 -4.35 -6.08
CA PHE A 15 -3.68 -3.92 -6.36
C PHE A 15 -3.08 -4.87 -7.38
N ARG A 16 -3.08 -4.45 -8.64
CA ARG A 16 -2.76 -5.31 -9.78
C ARG A 16 -1.34 -5.88 -9.71
N TYR A 17 -1.22 -7.19 -9.88
CA TYR A 17 0.04 -7.82 -10.24
C TYR A 17 0.38 -7.52 -11.70
N PRO A 18 1.57 -6.99 -12.00
CA PRO A 18 1.94 -6.61 -13.37
C PRO A 18 2.13 -7.81 -14.31
N HIS A 19 2.34 -9.01 -13.77
CA HIS A 19 2.64 -10.23 -14.55
C HIS A 19 1.39 -11.01 -15.00
N PHE A 20 0.21 -10.72 -14.41
CA PHE A 20 -1.03 -11.39 -14.77
C PHE A 20 -1.85 -10.50 -15.70
N LEU A 21 -1.77 -10.77 -17.01
CA LEU A 21 -2.42 -9.95 -18.03
C LEU A 21 -3.69 -10.57 -18.59
N VAL A 22 -3.86 -11.90 -18.46
CA VAL A 22 -4.94 -12.66 -19.08
C VAL A 22 -5.57 -13.62 -18.06
N GLY A 23 -6.86 -13.84 -18.16
CA GLY A 23 -7.60 -14.75 -17.29
C GLY A 23 -7.88 -14.18 -15.91
N ARG A 24 -7.49 -14.91 -14.85
CA ARG A 24 -7.64 -14.46 -13.48
C ARG A 24 -6.50 -13.51 -13.11
N GLN A 25 -6.87 -12.34 -12.60
CA GLN A 25 -5.94 -11.31 -12.14
C GLN A 25 -5.99 -11.18 -10.62
N PRO A 26 -5.06 -11.83 -9.90
CA PRO A 26 -4.97 -11.71 -8.45
C PRO A 26 -4.56 -10.31 -8.02
N SER A 27 -4.91 -9.94 -6.81
CA SER A 27 -4.48 -8.70 -6.16
C SER A 27 -3.21 -8.93 -5.35
N LEU A 28 -2.30 -7.97 -5.34
CA LEU A 28 -1.28 -7.89 -4.29
C LEU A 28 -1.98 -7.79 -2.94
N PRO A 29 -1.52 -8.52 -1.91
CA PRO A 29 -2.25 -8.65 -0.64
C PRO A 29 -2.30 -7.36 0.20
N MET A 30 -1.52 -6.35 -0.17
CA MET A 30 -1.51 -5.01 0.43
C MET A 30 -1.23 -3.96 -0.64
N PRO A 31 -1.59 -2.67 -0.41
CA PRO A 31 -1.19 -1.59 -1.30
C PRO A 31 0.34 -1.55 -1.44
N PRO A 32 0.90 -1.64 -2.65
CA PRO A 32 2.34 -1.40 -2.84
C PRO A 32 2.75 0.00 -2.39
N PRO A 33 4.01 0.20 -1.94
CA PRO A 33 4.52 1.54 -1.65
C PRO A 33 4.33 2.56 -2.76
N ALA A 34 4.47 2.16 -4.04
CA ALA A 34 4.16 3.01 -5.19
C ALA A 34 2.68 3.43 -5.26
N THR A 35 1.74 2.59 -4.78
CA THR A 35 0.32 2.97 -4.67
C THR A 35 0.11 4.02 -3.59
N ILE A 36 0.80 3.90 -2.45
CA ILE A 36 0.77 4.92 -1.40
C ILE A 36 1.33 6.25 -1.93
N TYR A 37 2.43 6.21 -2.68
CA TYR A 37 2.99 7.40 -3.33
C TYR A 37 1.99 8.09 -4.26
N GLY A 38 1.35 7.33 -5.15
CA GLY A 38 0.32 7.86 -6.04
C GLY A 38 -0.90 8.40 -5.30
N HIS A 39 -1.28 7.79 -4.17
CA HIS A 39 -2.36 8.26 -3.32
C HIS A 39 -2.04 9.61 -2.66
N VAL A 40 -0.83 9.76 -2.12
CA VAL A 40 -0.32 11.03 -1.56
C VAL A 40 -0.28 12.10 -2.65
N ALA A 41 0.30 11.79 -3.81
CA ALA A 41 0.35 12.71 -4.96
C ALA A 41 -1.05 13.16 -5.41
N SER A 42 -2.03 12.27 -5.38
CA SER A 42 -3.43 12.60 -5.72
C SER A 42 -4.04 13.61 -4.76
N ALA A 43 -3.77 13.52 -3.47
CA ALA A 43 -4.24 14.49 -2.50
C ALA A 43 -3.55 15.85 -2.67
N LEU A 44 -2.22 15.86 -2.82
CA LEU A 44 -1.41 17.08 -2.99
C LEU A 44 -1.69 17.79 -4.34
N GLY A 45 -2.04 17.01 -5.39
CA GLY A 45 -2.19 17.51 -6.76
C GLY A 45 -0.90 17.49 -7.59
N GLU A 46 0.20 17.06 -6.99
CA GLU A 46 1.52 16.92 -7.60
C GLU A 46 2.29 15.77 -6.94
N TYR A 47 3.30 15.27 -7.62
CA TYR A 47 4.18 14.25 -7.07
C TYR A 47 5.23 14.91 -6.17
N PRO A 48 5.22 14.67 -4.85
CA PRO A 48 6.28 15.16 -3.97
C PRO A 48 7.60 14.43 -4.25
N GLU A 49 8.72 15.05 -3.90
CA GLU A 49 10.02 14.37 -4.00
C GLU A 49 10.01 13.06 -3.19
N PRO A 50 10.50 11.95 -3.76
CA PRO A 50 10.37 10.62 -3.16
C PRO A 50 11.05 10.47 -1.78
N ASP A 51 12.01 11.31 -1.46
CA ASP A 51 12.74 11.36 -0.18
C ASP A 51 12.18 12.37 0.82
N SER A 52 11.21 13.21 0.39
CA SER A 52 10.65 14.29 1.22
C SER A 52 9.78 13.79 2.37
N PHE A 53 9.37 12.51 2.37
CA PHE A 53 8.55 11.95 3.41
C PHE A 53 8.82 10.45 3.64
N ARG A 54 8.41 9.98 4.81
CA ARG A 54 8.33 8.56 5.14
C ARG A 54 6.90 8.23 5.51
N PHE A 55 6.54 6.97 5.35
CA PHE A 55 5.19 6.52 5.65
C PHE A 55 5.20 5.15 6.35
N ALA A 56 4.17 4.92 7.14
CA ALA A 56 3.80 3.61 7.67
C ALA A 56 2.31 3.42 7.42
N TYR A 57 1.84 2.19 7.31
CA TYR A 57 0.42 1.96 7.11
C TYR A 57 -0.04 0.61 7.62
N ILE A 58 -1.35 0.56 7.87
CA ILE A 58 -2.10 -0.63 8.24
C ILE A 58 -3.19 -0.81 7.19
N PHE A 59 -3.31 -2.02 6.67
CA PHE A 59 -4.34 -2.34 5.67
C PHE A 59 -5.16 -3.54 6.12
N THR A 60 -6.47 -3.37 6.15
CA THR A 60 -7.43 -4.43 6.50
C THR A 60 -8.56 -4.47 5.49
N HIS A 61 -9.26 -5.60 5.42
CA HIS A 61 -10.44 -5.80 4.60
C HIS A 61 -11.36 -6.84 5.24
N GLN A 62 -12.63 -6.87 4.85
CA GLN A 62 -13.59 -7.83 5.40
C GLN A 62 -13.62 -9.16 4.63
N GLY A 63 -13.20 -9.15 3.36
CA GLY A 63 -13.20 -10.35 2.55
C GLY A 63 -12.48 -10.17 1.23
N ILE A 64 -12.32 -11.29 0.52
CA ILE A 64 -11.79 -11.35 -0.84
C ILE A 64 -12.86 -11.95 -1.73
N VAL A 65 -13.14 -11.31 -2.86
CA VAL A 65 -14.14 -11.74 -3.84
C VAL A 65 -13.57 -11.67 -5.24
N ASP A 66 -14.05 -12.53 -6.11
CA ASP A 66 -13.76 -12.46 -7.54
C ASP A 66 -14.88 -11.68 -8.26
N ASP A 67 -14.48 -10.70 -9.07
CA ASP A 67 -15.35 -9.89 -9.92
C ASP A 67 -15.09 -10.20 -11.38
N PHE A 68 -16.14 -10.22 -12.18
CA PHE A 68 -16.06 -10.49 -13.61
C PHE A 68 -16.06 -9.19 -14.41
N GLU A 69 -14.86 -8.71 -14.74
CA GLU A 69 -14.67 -7.48 -15.52
C GLU A 69 -14.72 -7.73 -17.02
N HIS A 70 -15.38 -6.84 -17.75
CA HIS A 70 -15.39 -6.80 -19.20
C HIS A 70 -14.61 -5.60 -19.71
N THR A 71 -13.49 -5.85 -20.36
CA THR A 71 -12.74 -4.80 -21.06
C THR A 71 -13.11 -4.78 -22.54
N TRP A 72 -13.67 -3.68 -23.00
CA TRP A 72 -14.03 -3.46 -24.40
C TRP A 72 -12.93 -2.67 -25.11
N LEU A 73 -12.33 -3.29 -26.14
CA LEU A 73 -11.41 -2.60 -27.05
C LEU A 73 -12.22 -2.13 -28.25
N VAL A 74 -12.60 -0.86 -28.23
CA VAL A 74 -13.46 -0.25 -29.25
C VAL A 74 -12.59 0.40 -30.32
N LYS A 75 -12.84 0.09 -31.58
CA LYS A 75 -12.18 0.69 -32.74
C LYS A 75 -13.23 1.24 -33.70
N ALA A 76 -12.96 2.41 -34.27
CA ALA A 76 -13.76 2.93 -35.37
C ALA A 76 -13.51 2.06 -36.62
N ASP A 77 -14.58 1.52 -37.19
CA ASP A 77 -14.50 0.78 -38.45
C ASP A 77 -14.50 1.80 -39.62
N ARG A 78 -13.39 1.85 -40.37
CA ARG A 78 -13.21 2.73 -41.53
C ARG A 78 -13.73 2.13 -42.81
N SER A 79 -14.35 0.96 -42.80
CA SER A 79 -14.80 0.26 -44.00
C SER A 79 -16.03 0.87 -44.67
N ALA A 80 -16.73 1.79 -44.03
CA ALA A 80 -17.85 2.51 -44.66
C ALA A 80 -17.36 3.67 -45.53
N ARG A 81 -17.17 3.37 -46.78
CA ARG A 81 -16.82 4.35 -47.85
C ARG A 81 -17.89 5.44 -47.93
N GLY A 82 -17.54 6.70 -47.67
CA GLY A 82 -18.40 7.86 -47.99
C GLY A 82 -19.17 8.48 -46.83
N TRP A 83 -19.03 8.04 -45.59
CA TRP A 83 -19.71 8.64 -44.46
C TRP A 83 -18.80 9.63 -43.70
N LYS A 84 -19.36 10.78 -43.35
CA LYS A 84 -18.69 11.81 -42.55
C LYS A 84 -18.36 11.35 -41.15
N TYR A 85 -19.05 10.32 -40.66
CA TYR A 85 -18.87 9.67 -39.35
C TYR A 85 -18.64 8.17 -39.56
N PRO A 86 -17.86 7.50 -38.68
CA PRO A 86 -17.73 6.04 -38.74
C PRO A 86 -19.12 5.40 -38.58
N ALA A 87 -19.54 4.68 -39.59
CA ALA A 87 -20.86 4.02 -39.59
C ALA A 87 -20.92 2.84 -38.64
N ASN A 88 -19.78 2.23 -38.37
CA ASN A 88 -19.67 1.04 -37.51
C ASN A 88 -18.56 1.19 -36.50
N ILE A 89 -18.76 0.59 -35.35
CA ILE A 89 -17.78 0.43 -34.28
C ILE A 89 -17.54 -1.06 -34.12
N SER A 90 -16.31 -1.51 -34.34
CA SER A 90 -15.92 -2.86 -33.97
C SER A 90 -15.40 -2.86 -32.54
N ALA A 91 -15.78 -3.88 -31.77
CA ALA A 91 -15.34 -4.02 -30.40
C ALA A 91 -14.94 -5.46 -30.11
N ASN A 92 -13.79 -5.63 -29.48
CA ASN A 92 -13.36 -6.91 -28.93
C ASN A 92 -13.59 -6.91 -27.44
N LEU A 93 -14.26 -7.93 -26.94
CA LEU A 93 -14.48 -8.17 -25.53
C LEU A 93 -13.34 -9.03 -24.95
N SER A 94 -12.71 -8.55 -23.91
CA SER A 94 -11.74 -9.32 -23.13
C SER A 94 -12.28 -9.49 -21.70
N PRO A 95 -12.92 -10.63 -21.38
CA PRO A 95 -13.38 -10.93 -20.04
C PRO A 95 -12.20 -11.33 -19.16
N THR A 96 -12.17 -10.81 -17.92
CA THR A 96 -11.16 -11.16 -16.92
C THR A 96 -11.81 -11.35 -15.57
N VAL A 97 -11.34 -12.32 -14.80
CA VAL A 97 -11.72 -12.48 -13.40
C VAL A 97 -10.72 -11.71 -12.55
N ARG A 98 -11.21 -10.74 -11.81
CA ARG A 98 -10.37 -9.90 -10.94
C ARG A 98 -10.66 -10.17 -9.48
N GLU A 99 -9.60 -10.42 -8.72
CA GLU A 99 -9.66 -10.51 -7.28
C GLU A 99 -9.76 -9.12 -6.65
N LEU A 100 -10.75 -8.92 -5.79
CA LEU A 100 -11.04 -7.69 -5.08
C LEU A 100 -11.03 -7.91 -3.58
N PHE A 101 -10.55 -6.91 -2.85
CA PHE A 101 -10.79 -6.77 -1.42
C PHE A 101 -12.11 -6.04 -1.20
N PHE A 102 -12.96 -6.60 -0.36
CA PHE A 102 -14.24 -6.01 0.04
C PHE A 102 -14.09 -5.24 1.34
N SER A 103 -14.69 -4.04 1.41
CA SER A 103 -14.62 -3.12 2.54
C SER A 103 -13.19 -2.87 3.03
N PRO A 104 -12.27 -2.41 2.14
CA PRO A 104 -10.90 -2.12 2.52
C PRO A 104 -10.84 -0.91 3.45
N ARG A 105 -9.92 -0.97 4.42
CA ARG A 105 -9.56 0.13 5.29
C ARG A 105 -8.05 0.30 5.29
N LEU A 106 -7.62 1.54 5.14
CA LEU A 106 -6.21 1.92 5.20
C LEU A 106 -6.04 2.98 6.29
N THR A 107 -5.15 2.71 7.25
CA THR A 107 -4.66 3.73 8.16
C THR A 107 -3.25 4.08 7.71
N LEU A 108 -3.05 5.29 7.23
CA LEU A 108 -1.79 5.80 6.70
C LEU A 108 -1.20 6.81 7.67
N TYR A 109 0.08 6.67 7.96
CA TYR A 109 0.87 7.61 8.77
C TYR A 109 1.93 8.24 7.89
N LEU A 110 2.00 9.56 7.88
CA LEU A 110 2.96 10.32 7.08
C LEU A 110 3.85 11.17 7.99
N GLN A 111 5.15 10.98 7.84
CA GLN A 111 6.18 11.82 8.43
C GLN A 111 6.68 12.77 7.35
N THR A 112 6.36 14.04 7.46
CA THR A 112 6.73 15.10 6.51
C THR A 112 7.15 16.36 7.27
N PRO A 113 7.99 17.23 6.69
CA PRO A 113 8.37 18.49 7.33
C PRO A 113 7.22 19.47 7.51
N ASP A 114 6.25 19.47 6.59
CA ASP A 114 5.09 20.37 6.60
C ASP A 114 3.77 19.62 6.78
N LEU A 115 3.51 19.24 8.03
CA LEU A 115 2.30 18.48 8.40
C LEU A 115 1.01 19.25 8.12
N GLU A 116 0.98 20.57 8.29
CA GLU A 116 -0.27 21.33 8.17
C GLU A 116 -0.68 21.54 6.70
N THR A 117 0.26 21.80 5.81
CA THR A 117 -0.01 21.87 4.37
C THR A 117 -0.50 20.51 3.85
N TRP A 118 0.14 19.42 4.28
CA TRP A 118 -0.29 18.08 3.89
C TRP A 118 -1.64 17.74 4.49
N ARG A 119 -1.89 18.06 5.76
CA ARG A 119 -3.20 17.85 6.39
C ARG A 119 -4.31 18.55 5.60
N ARG A 120 -4.09 19.81 5.19
CA ARG A 120 -5.06 20.56 4.39
C ARG A 120 -5.30 19.90 3.04
N ALA A 121 -4.26 19.42 2.36
CA ALA A 121 -4.38 18.71 1.10
C ALA A 121 -5.21 17.42 1.21
N PHE A 122 -5.12 16.69 2.31
CA PHE A 122 -5.96 15.51 2.55
C PHE A 122 -7.40 15.88 2.96
N LEU A 123 -7.63 17.02 3.59
CA LEU A 123 -8.99 17.51 3.89
C LEU A 123 -9.70 18.05 2.65
N GLU A 124 -8.95 18.62 1.72
CA GLU A 124 -9.42 19.18 0.45
C GLU A 124 -8.61 18.60 -0.72
N PRO A 125 -8.76 17.30 -1.02
CA PRO A 125 -7.90 16.63 -1.98
C PRO A 125 -8.11 17.18 -3.40
N ARG A 126 -6.99 17.35 -4.12
CA ARG A 126 -7.01 17.90 -5.48
C ARG A 126 -7.77 17.02 -6.47
N TYR A 127 -7.69 15.70 -6.29
CA TYR A 127 -8.37 14.72 -7.15
C TYR A 127 -9.28 13.81 -6.32
N PRO A 128 -10.23 13.12 -6.96
CA PRO A 128 -11.09 12.15 -6.28
C PRO A 128 -10.27 11.13 -5.49
N VAL A 129 -10.74 10.81 -4.30
CA VAL A 129 -10.07 9.85 -3.43
C VAL A 129 -10.31 8.44 -3.95
N LEU A 130 -9.23 7.77 -4.33
CA LEU A 130 -9.22 6.42 -4.88
C LEU A 130 -8.24 5.55 -4.09
N LEU A 131 -8.53 4.24 -4.04
CA LEU A 131 -7.59 3.27 -3.51
C LEU A 131 -7.51 2.06 -4.48
N GLY A 132 -6.43 1.96 -5.24
CA GLY A 132 -6.23 0.90 -6.23
C GLY A 132 -6.65 1.32 -7.63
N ARG A 133 -7.78 0.82 -8.16
CA ARG A 133 -8.25 1.12 -9.52
C ARG A 133 -8.94 2.48 -9.60
N SER A 134 -9.09 3.01 -10.81
CA SER A 134 -9.77 4.29 -11.04
C SER A 134 -11.28 4.29 -10.69
N GLN A 135 -11.90 3.13 -10.57
CA GLN A 135 -13.28 2.95 -10.14
C GLN A 135 -13.42 2.65 -8.64
N ASP A 136 -12.34 2.38 -7.94
CA ASP A 136 -12.35 2.07 -6.51
C ASP A 136 -12.36 3.37 -5.70
N LEU A 137 -13.54 3.97 -5.61
CA LEU A 137 -13.77 5.18 -4.83
C LEU A 137 -13.60 4.89 -3.33
N ALA A 138 -12.98 5.83 -2.66
CA ALA A 138 -12.77 5.79 -1.23
C ALA A 138 -13.08 7.15 -0.58
N SER A 139 -13.10 7.18 0.73
CA SER A 139 -13.30 8.42 1.50
C SER A 139 -12.40 8.45 2.72
N TYR A 140 -11.92 9.64 3.06
CA TYR A 140 -11.22 9.86 4.33
C TYR A 140 -12.23 9.95 5.46
N ARG A 141 -12.02 9.13 6.49
CA ARG A 141 -12.82 9.16 7.72
C ARG A 141 -12.27 10.17 8.73
N SER A 142 -10.95 10.20 8.84
CA SER A 142 -10.24 11.17 9.68
C SER A 142 -8.91 11.57 9.06
N VAL A 143 -8.49 12.79 9.33
CA VAL A 143 -7.20 13.38 8.93
C VAL A 143 -6.70 14.22 10.10
N GLU A 144 -5.81 13.63 10.88
CA GLU A 144 -5.40 14.19 12.17
C GLU A 144 -3.88 14.21 12.33
N VAL A 145 -3.37 15.22 13.00
CA VAL A 145 -1.98 15.25 13.45
C VAL A 145 -1.92 14.64 14.84
N ILE A 146 -1.13 13.58 15.00
CA ILE A 146 -0.97 12.87 16.26
C ILE A 146 0.49 12.85 16.70
N ASP A 147 0.70 12.64 18.00
CA ASP A 147 2.01 12.40 18.57
C ASP A 147 2.20 10.89 18.83
N LEU A 148 3.18 10.30 18.13
CA LEU A 148 3.60 8.92 18.38
C LEU A 148 4.46 8.84 19.64
N GLU A 149 4.36 7.72 20.32
CA GLU A 149 5.15 7.43 21.52
C GLU A 149 6.28 6.44 21.23
N LYS A 150 7.36 6.54 22.00
CA LYS A 150 8.41 5.53 22.02
C LYS A 150 8.08 4.48 23.05
N ARG A 151 8.19 3.20 22.68
CA ARG A 151 7.96 2.07 23.57
C ARG A 151 9.04 1.01 23.34
N ASP A 152 9.29 0.21 24.36
CA ASP A 152 10.21 -0.93 24.28
C ASP A 152 9.49 -2.20 23.83
N THR A 153 8.15 -2.21 23.89
CA THR A 153 7.31 -3.33 23.51
C THR A 153 6.13 -2.86 22.67
N GLY A 154 5.56 -3.78 21.88
CA GLY A 154 4.41 -3.50 21.05
C GLY A 154 4.02 -4.74 20.24
N TYR A 155 3.13 -4.56 19.26
CA TYR A 155 2.77 -5.62 18.32
C TYR A 155 2.72 -5.11 16.88
N TYR A 156 3.02 -6.01 15.95
CA TYR A 156 2.85 -5.81 14.51
C TYR A 156 1.62 -6.57 14.04
N GLU A 157 0.81 -5.98 13.18
CA GLU A 157 -0.36 -6.64 12.60
C GLU A 157 -0.84 -5.85 11.38
N HIS A 158 -1.30 -6.54 10.33
CA HIS A 158 -1.85 -5.94 9.11
C HIS A 158 -0.93 -4.88 8.49
N THR A 159 0.37 -5.15 8.47
CA THR A 159 1.39 -4.20 8.03
C THR A 159 2.36 -4.83 7.03
N LEU A 160 3.03 -3.99 6.28
CA LEU A 160 4.11 -4.37 5.38
C LEU A 160 5.43 -4.28 6.14
N LEU A 161 6.20 -5.37 6.16
CA LEU A 161 7.54 -5.40 6.73
C LEU A 161 8.58 -5.35 5.62
N PRO A 162 9.68 -4.58 5.75
CA PRO A 162 10.84 -4.69 4.88
C PRO A 162 11.39 -6.12 4.85
N TRP A 163 12.04 -6.50 3.76
CA TRP A 163 12.58 -7.87 3.62
C TRP A 163 13.60 -8.25 4.69
N SER A 164 14.30 -7.28 5.27
CA SER A 164 15.21 -7.45 6.41
C SER A 164 14.55 -8.10 7.64
N TYR A 165 13.22 -8.02 7.75
CA TYR A 165 12.47 -8.71 8.80
C TYR A 165 12.24 -10.19 8.52
N ARG A 166 12.47 -10.69 7.30
CA ARG A 166 12.17 -12.08 6.92
C ARG A 166 12.83 -13.12 7.84
N PRO A 167 14.09 -13.00 8.27
CA PRO A 167 14.71 -13.93 9.23
C PRO A 167 14.11 -13.85 10.64
N ARG A 168 13.47 -12.72 10.96
CA ARG A 168 12.95 -12.40 12.30
C ARG A 168 11.51 -12.89 12.49
N VAL A 169 10.78 -13.17 11.40
CA VAL A 169 9.36 -13.56 11.44
C VAL A 169 9.17 -14.97 10.87
N ARG A 170 8.37 -15.78 11.56
CA ARG A 170 8.05 -17.16 11.12
C ARG A 170 6.82 -17.22 10.24
N VAL A 171 5.99 -16.18 10.30
CA VAL A 171 4.73 -16.02 9.56
C VAL A 171 4.81 -14.82 8.64
N GLY A 172 3.89 -14.74 7.69
CA GLY A 172 3.84 -13.67 6.71
C GLY A 172 4.20 -14.14 5.31
N GLN A 173 3.66 -13.46 4.33
CA GLN A 173 3.83 -13.77 2.91
C GLN A 173 4.92 -12.90 2.29
N GLY A 174 5.96 -13.52 1.72
CA GLY A 174 6.96 -12.82 0.94
C GLY A 174 6.39 -12.38 -0.41
N VAL A 175 6.52 -11.10 -0.76
CA VAL A 175 5.98 -10.52 -1.99
C VAL A 175 6.97 -9.53 -2.59
N LEU A 176 7.10 -9.52 -3.92
CA LEU A 176 7.79 -8.48 -4.67
C LEU A 176 6.79 -7.41 -5.08
N MET A 177 7.03 -6.17 -4.71
CA MET A 177 6.13 -5.04 -4.99
C MET A 177 6.89 -3.86 -5.60
N PRO A 178 6.23 -3.04 -6.45
CA PRO A 178 6.81 -1.78 -6.87
C PRO A 178 6.90 -0.83 -5.65
N ARG A 179 8.13 -0.42 -5.33
CA ARG A 179 8.42 0.54 -4.27
C ARG A 179 8.13 1.95 -4.74
N TRP A 180 8.60 2.27 -5.93
CA TRP A 180 8.44 3.56 -6.55
C TRP A 180 8.35 3.41 -8.08
N ILE A 181 7.58 4.28 -8.70
CA ILE A 181 7.42 4.38 -10.15
C ILE A 181 7.67 5.83 -10.51
N ASN A 182 8.60 6.07 -11.45
CA ASN A 182 8.87 7.41 -11.93
C ASN A 182 7.61 8.00 -12.59
N PRO A 183 7.06 9.13 -12.10
CA PRO A 183 5.86 9.73 -12.66
C PRO A 183 6.04 10.20 -14.12
N ASP A 184 7.24 10.64 -14.50
CA ASP A 184 7.56 11.14 -15.83
C ASP A 184 7.91 10.01 -16.81
N ASN A 185 8.47 8.93 -16.28
CA ASN A 185 8.82 7.74 -17.06
C ASN A 185 8.34 6.46 -16.37
N ARG A 186 7.11 6.08 -16.57
CA ARG A 186 6.47 4.92 -15.92
C ARG A 186 7.10 3.56 -16.24
N ARG A 187 8.09 3.49 -17.13
CA ARG A 187 8.90 2.30 -17.37
C ARG A 187 10.01 2.14 -16.33
N GLU A 188 10.39 3.22 -15.68
CA GLU A 188 11.35 3.21 -14.59
C GLU A 188 10.63 2.87 -13.28
N VAL A 189 10.86 1.65 -12.81
CA VAL A 189 10.21 1.11 -11.61
C VAL A 189 11.28 0.56 -10.68
N ARG A 190 11.26 0.99 -9.44
CA ARG A 190 12.06 0.39 -8.37
C ARG A 190 11.22 -0.67 -7.66
N TRP A 191 11.74 -1.88 -7.64
CA TRP A 191 11.12 -3.03 -6.99
C TRP A 191 11.79 -3.32 -5.66
N ALA A 192 11.01 -3.82 -4.69
CA ALA A 192 11.57 -4.33 -3.45
C ALA A 192 10.77 -5.55 -2.96
N ARG A 193 11.45 -6.41 -2.20
CA ARG A 193 10.82 -7.52 -1.51
C ARG A 193 10.29 -7.06 -0.17
N TYR A 194 9.14 -7.59 0.22
CA TYR A 194 8.49 -7.32 1.49
C TYR A 194 7.92 -8.59 2.09
N VAL A 195 7.60 -8.52 3.37
CA VAL A 195 6.79 -9.53 4.05
C VAL A 195 5.46 -8.89 4.44
N VAL A 196 4.38 -9.38 3.87
CA VAL A 196 3.02 -8.99 4.26
C VAL A 196 2.64 -9.75 5.51
N LEU A 197 2.37 -9.03 6.57
CA LEU A 197 2.00 -9.58 7.87
C LEU A 197 0.53 -9.27 8.16
N ASN A 198 -0.35 -10.29 8.03
CA ASN A 198 -1.76 -10.18 8.36
C ASN A 198 -2.07 -10.61 9.81
N SER A 199 -1.25 -11.52 10.35
CA SER A 199 -1.37 -12.01 11.71
C SER A 199 -0.63 -11.13 12.70
N ARG A 200 -1.06 -11.18 13.97
CA ARG A 200 -0.42 -10.43 15.04
C ARG A 200 0.86 -11.12 15.51
N LEU A 201 1.93 -10.34 15.59
CA LEU A 201 3.20 -10.72 16.19
C LEU A 201 3.57 -9.69 17.27
N PHE A 202 4.00 -10.17 18.42
CA PHE A 202 4.45 -9.30 19.49
C PHE A 202 5.96 -9.07 19.43
N HIS A 203 6.38 -7.87 19.77
CA HIS A 203 7.78 -7.62 20.14
C HIS A 203 8.02 -8.27 21.50
N PRO A 204 9.07 -9.09 21.67
CA PRO A 204 9.28 -9.83 22.91
C PRO A 204 9.43 -8.90 24.11
N ASN A 205 8.85 -9.30 25.24
CA ASN A 205 9.01 -8.59 26.50
C ASN A 205 9.95 -9.40 27.40
N PRO A 206 11.10 -8.85 27.79
CA PRO A 206 11.97 -9.51 28.76
C PRO A 206 11.20 -9.81 30.05
N GLY A 207 11.07 -11.10 30.40
CA GLY A 207 10.36 -11.55 31.60
C GLY A 207 8.96 -12.11 31.40
N GLN A 208 8.40 -12.08 30.18
CA GLN A 208 7.16 -12.78 29.84
C GLN A 208 7.45 -14.04 29.02
N GLN A 209 6.85 -15.16 29.42
CA GLN A 209 6.92 -16.40 28.64
C GLN A 209 5.89 -16.32 27.51
N GLU A 210 6.35 -16.05 26.28
CA GLU A 210 5.50 -15.92 25.10
C GLU A 210 5.75 -17.09 24.15
N SER A 211 4.72 -17.49 23.41
CA SER A 211 4.84 -18.52 22.37
C SER A 211 5.76 -18.04 21.25
N ILE A 212 6.74 -18.86 20.86
CA ILE A 212 7.69 -18.56 19.79
C ILE A 212 6.98 -18.26 18.44
N SER A 213 5.77 -18.78 18.25
CA SER A 213 4.96 -18.54 17.04
C SER A 213 4.30 -17.17 17.01
N GLU A 214 4.16 -16.52 18.15
CA GLU A 214 3.49 -15.21 18.30
C GLU A 214 4.47 -14.04 18.46
N VAL A 215 5.76 -14.32 18.47
CA VAL A 215 6.79 -13.33 18.78
C VAL A 215 7.76 -13.16 17.61
N ILE A 216 8.14 -11.92 17.35
CA ILE A 216 9.22 -11.60 16.40
C ILE A 216 10.58 -11.86 17.07
N THR A 217 11.53 -12.42 16.33
CA THR A 217 12.90 -12.55 16.81
C THR A 217 13.59 -11.19 16.78
N VAL A 218 14.10 -10.72 17.90
CA VAL A 218 14.83 -9.45 18.00
C VAL A 218 16.31 -9.71 17.90
N SER A 219 16.97 -9.03 16.97
CA SER A 219 18.43 -9.02 16.81
C SER A 219 18.98 -7.71 17.38
N GLY A 220 19.43 -7.75 18.64
CA GLY A 220 20.05 -6.61 19.31
C GLY A 220 19.16 -5.84 20.27
N ALA A 221 19.76 -5.32 21.33
CA ALA A 221 19.12 -4.42 22.29
C ALA A 221 19.01 -3.01 21.67
N ASN A 222 17.87 -2.33 21.85
CA ASN A 222 17.60 -0.91 21.59
C ASN A 222 17.05 -0.55 20.21
N GLU A 223 16.19 -1.35 19.60
CA GLU A 223 15.35 -0.88 18.51
C GLU A 223 14.30 0.11 19.08
N VAL A 224 14.31 1.36 18.60
CA VAL A 224 13.30 2.36 19.02
C VAL A 224 12.00 2.06 18.29
N LEU A 225 11.00 1.62 19.04
CA LEU A 225 9.67 1.31 18.53
C LEU A 225 8.77 2.55 18.63
N TRP A 226 8.21 2.95 17.51
CA TRP A 226 7.21 4.01 17.47
C TRP A 226 5.82 3.39 17.44
N VAL A 227 4.97 3.78 18.38
CA VAL A 227 3.60 3.27 18.50
C VAL A 227 2.59 4.41 18.38
N ASP A 228 1.42 4.08 17.83
CA ASP A 228 0.26 4.96 17.86
C ASP A 228 -0.47 4.77 19.20
N PRO A 229 -0.48 5.77 20.12
CA PRO A 229 -1.15 5.67 21.40
C PRO A 229 -2.67 5.54 21.27
N THR A 230 -3.24 5.88 20.12
CA THR A 230 -4.68 5.74 19.83
C THR A 230 -5.04 4.39 19.21
N SER A 231 -4.04 3.55 18.90
CA SER A 231 -4.27 2.22 18.34
C SER A 231 -4.89 1.25 19.36
N PRO A 232 -5.59 0.20 18.90
CA PRO A 232 -6.09 -0.83 19.79
C PRO A 232 -4.99 -1.43 20.66
N VAL A 233 -5.30 -1.67 21.93
CA VAL A 233 -4.36 -2.27 22.89
C VAL A 233 -4.60 -3.78 22.96
N HIS A 234 -3.52 -4.57 22.82
CA HIS A 234 -3.54 -6.02 22.96
C HIS A 234 -2.45 -6.48 23.92
N ARG A 235 -2.80 -7.21 24.94
CA ARG A 235 -1.89 -7.63 26.03
C ARG A 235 -1.07 -6.46 26.57
N GLU A 236 -1.74 -5.33 26.85
CA GLU A 236 -1.13 -4.07 27.32
C GLU A 236 -0.14 -3.43 26.35
N ARG A 237 -0.11 -3.84 25.09
CA ARG A 237 0.77 -3.32 24.02
C ARG A 237 -0.01 -2.63 22.94
N GLN A 238 0.59 -1.59 22.38
CA GLN A 238 0.08 -0.82 21.27
C GLN A 238 0.74 -1.27 19.95
N ARG A 239 0.15 -0.85 18.83
CA ARG A 239 0.63 -1.21 17.50
C ARG A 239 1.88 -0.46 17.15
N ILE A 240 2.91 -1.20 16.74
CA ILE A 240 4.17 -0.66 16.23
C ILE A 240 3.98 -0.26 14.77
N LEU A 241 4.50 0.91 14.42
CA LEU A 241 4.52 1.42 13.06
C LEU A 241 5.83 1.05 12.36
N VAL A 242 5.72 0.47 11.17
CA VAL A 242 6.85 0.10 10.33
C VAL A 242 7.01 1.14 9.24
N TRP A 243 8.12 1.88 9.31
CA TRP A 243 8.38 2.99 8.40
C TRP A 243 8.99 2.54 7.08
N HIS A 244 8.50 3.15 6.00
CA HIS A 244 8.97 2.94 4.64
C HIS A 244 9.44 4.26 4.03
N SER A 245 10.40 4.15 3.11
CA SER A 245 10.79 5.20 2.18
C SER A 245 10.64 4.70 0.75
N LEU A 246 10.42 5.60 -0.21
CA LEU A 246 10.23 5.22 -1.61
C LEU A 246 11.56 4.87 -2.30
N LEU A 247 12.65 5.54 -1.92
CA LEU A 247 13.95 5.29 -2.50
C LEU A 247 14.69 4.10 -1.86
N GLY A 248 14.35 3.78 -0.60
CA GLY A 248 15.00 2.72 0.17
C GLY A 248 16.34 3.13 0.75
N GLU A 249 16.89 2.28 1.60
CA GLU A 249 18.30 2.35 1.94
C GLU A 249 19.11 1.69 0.81
N GLU A 250 20.31 2.18 0.49
CA GLU A 250 21.12 1.71 -0.64
C GLU A 250 21.39 0.19 -0.62
N SER A 251 21.33 -0.46 0.54
CA SER A 251 21.52 -1.89 0.72
C SER A 251 20.34 -2.77 0.26
N GLU A 252 19.19 -2.18 -0.08
CA GLU A 252 17.97 -2.92 -0.47
C GLU A 252 17.66 -2.88 -1.98
N SER A 253 18.45 -2.15 -2.78
CA SER A 253 18.26 -2.08 -4.23
C SER A 253 18.66 -3.41 -4.87
N LEU A 254 17.67 -4.23 -5.23
CA LEU A 254 17.86 -5.27 -6.23
C LEU A 254 17.95 -4.58 -7.59
N GLU A 255 19.15 -4.39 -8.10
CA GLU A 255 19.32 -4.15 -9.53
C GLU A 255 18.63 -5.29 -10.28
N PRO A 256 17.79 -4.98 -11.30
CA PRO A 256 17.28 -6.03 -12.15
C PRO A 256 18.51 -6.68 -12.83
N SER A 257 18.81 -7.90 -12.46
CA SER A 257 19.73 -8.73 -13.23
C SER A 257 19.24 -8.70 -14.68
N ALA A 258 20.02 -8.10 -15.54
CA ALA A 258 19.83 -8.16 -16.97
C ALA A 258 20.01 -9.62 -17.41
N ALA A 259 18.91 -10.38 -17.45
CA ALA A 259 18.87 -11.68 -18.06
C ALA A 259 17.45 -12.05 -18.45
N LEU A 260 17.26 -12.06 -19.76
CA LEU A 260 16.29 -12.71 -20.63
C LEU A 260 15.12 -11.87 -21.11
#